data_ee6cd0657ea8412c4eb47d0d0c86104f
#
_entry.id   ee6cd0657ea8412c4eb47d0d0c86104f
#
_cell.length_a   1.000
_cell.length_b   1.000
_cell.length_c   1.000
_cell.angle_alpha   90.00
_cell.angle_beta   90.00
_cell.angle_gamma   90.00
#
_symmetry.space_group_name_H-M   'P 1'
#
loop_
_entity.id
_entity.type
_entity.pdbx_description
1 polymer ?
#
loop_
_entity_poly.entity_id
_entity_poly.type
_entity_poly.pdbx_seq_one_letter_code
_entity_poly.pdbx_strand_id
1 'polypeptide(L)'
;NISGSALGKLRYFISGSYVNQGTLLKHQDIFEKNYGVKSKFDRYNFRSNVDLDATSMLNIRIDLAGRLETRVGPGSDFSNVFSVITTRSPSSQPVFNPDGTLGAGSALEIPFQQNPYGIVTQSGYYTRHTNVMSGTLSAKHKLDFITKGLSAQVYFSFESNNYQHTTRLQSFDSFWYKGKDATGEAI
;
A
#
# COMPACT_ATOMS: atom_id res chain seq x y z
N ASN A 1 -1.79 21.67 -8.51
CA ASN A 1 -0.96 22.62 -7.77
C ASN A 1 -1.57 24.01 -7.87
N ILE A 2 -1.57 24.74 -6.78
CA ILE A 2 -2.02 26.13 -6.69
C ILE A 2 -0.92 26.89 -5.98
N SER A 3 -0.48 28.02 -6.52
CA SER A 3 0.49 28.91 -5.91
C SER A 3 0.13 30.36 -6.16
N GLY A 4 0.50 31.21 -5.25
CA GLY A 4 0.23 32.63 -5.39
C GLY A 4 0.86 33.49 -4.31
N SER A 5 0.63 34.77 -4.44
CA SER A 5 1.00 35.75 -3.43
C SER A 5 -0.17 36.71 -3.16
N ALA A 6 -0.30 37.15 -1.92
CA ALA A 6 -1.31 38.09 -1.51
C ALA A 6 -0.69 39.23 -0.69
N LEU A 7 -1.15 40.45 -0.95
CA LEU A 7 -0.75 41.67 -0.26
C LEU A 7 0.77 41.93 -0.26
N GLY A 8 1.54 41.30 -1.18
CA GLY A 8 2.99 41.38 -1.21
C GLY A 8 3.73 40.80 0.00
N LYS A 9 2.99 40.18 0.94
CA LYS A 9 3.52 39.67 2.21
C LYS A 9 3.32 38.15 2.39
N LEU A 10 2.31 37.58 1.74
CA LEU A 10 1.97 36.17 1.83
C LEU A 10 2.32 35.48 0.52
N ARG A 11 3.09 34.41 0.57
CA ARG A 11 3.37 33.48 -0.51
C ARG A 11 2.86 32.11 -0.11
N TYR A 12 2.17 31.44 -0.99
CA TYR A 12 1.68 30.11 -0.71
C TYR A 12 1.84 29.16 -1.91
N PHE A 13 2.00 27.91 -1.60
CA PHE A 13 1.98 26.80 -2.53
C PHE A 13 1.19 25.64 -1.91
N ILE A 14 0.22 25.11 -2.64
CA ILE A 14 -0.57 23.96 -2.22
C ILE A 14 -0.57 22.96 -3.37
N SER A 15 -0.30 21.71 -3.08
CA SER A 15 -0.38 20.63 -4.05
C SER A 15 -1.08 19.42 -3.47
N GLY A 16 -1.78 18.70 -4.34
CA GLY A 16 -2.37 17.40 -4.06
C GLY A 16 -2.11 16.46 -5.22
N SER A 17 -1.94 15.19 -4.92
CA SER A 17 -1.87 14.13 -5.92
C SER A 17 -2.57 12.87 -5.42
N TYR A 18 -3.13 12.14 -6.36
CA TYR A 18 -3.76 10.85 -6.13
C TYR A 18 -3.15 9.82 -7.08
N VAL A 19 -2.81 8.67 -6.54
CA VAL A 19 -2.35 7.51 -7.31
C VAL A 19 -3.26 6.34 -6.97
N ASN A 20 -3.83 5.74 -8.00
CA ASN A 20 -4.56 4.49 -7.89
C ASN A 20 -3.85 3.46 -8.77
N GLN A 21 -3.58 2.30 -8.20
CA GLN A 21 -2.94 1.20 -8.91
C GLN A 21 -3.69 -0.09 -8.57
N GLY A 22 -4.16 -0.76 -9.60
CA GLY A 22 -4.71 -2.11 -9.50
C GLY A 22 -3.61 -3.15 -9.33
N THR A 23 -4.01 -4.39 -9.33
CA THR A 23 -3.12 -5.55 -9.27
C THR A 23 -2.86 -6.13 -10.65
N LEU A 24 -1.71 -6.79 -10.80
CA LEU A 24 -1.36 -7.61 -11.97
C LEU A 24 -1.91 -9.04 -11.87
N LEU A 25 -2.41 -9.43 -10.71
CA LEU A 25 -2.96 -10.77 -10.52
C LEU A 25 -4.31 -10.91 -11.24
N LYS A 26 -4.49 -12.02 -11.93
CA LYS A 26 -5.77 -12.41 -12.54
C LYS A 26 -6.77 -12.86 -11.45
N HIS A 27 -8.02 -13.05 -11.82
CA HIS A 27 -9.11 -13.58 -10.96
C HIS A 27 -9.47 -12.67 -9.78
N GLN A 28 -9.35 -11.36 -9.98
CA GLN A 28 -9.74 -10.38 -8.98
C GLN A 28 -11.25 -10.34 -8.70
N ASP A 29 -12.06 -10.71 -9.67
CA ASP A 29 -13.50 -10.92 -9.57
C ASP A 29 -13.84 -11.99 -8.53
N ILE A 30 -13.10 -13.10 -8.51
CA ILE A 30 -13.27 -14.19 -7.54
C ILE A 30 -12.79 -13.74 -6.15
N PHE A 31 -11.65 -13.07 -6.08
CA PHE A 31 -11.14 -12.51 -4.85
C PHE A 31 -12.14 -11.51 -4.23
N GLU A 32 -12.69 -10.60 -5.03
CA GLU A 32 -13.71 -9.65 -4.59
C GLU A 32 -14.99 -10.35 -4.14
N LYS A 33 -15.44 -11.38 -4.87
CA LYS A 33 -16.61 -12.19 -4.51
C LYS A 33 -16.42 -12.89 -3.16
N ASN A 34 -15.23 -13.43 -2.90
CA ASN A 34 -14.95 -14.18 -1.67
C ASN A 34 -14.80 -13.26 -0.46
N TYR A 35 -14.22 -12.08 -0.62
CA TYR A 35 -13.82 -11.22 0.51
C TYR A 35 -14.46 -9.84 0.54
N GLY A 36 -15.21 -9.45 -0.49
CA GLY A 36 -15.86 -8.14 -0.59
C GLY A 36 -14.87 -6.98 -0.72
N VAL A 37 -13.60 -7.26 -1.06
CA VAL A 37 -12.55 -6.25 -1.22
C VAL A 37 -11.79 -6.47 -2.52
N LYS A 38 -11.32 -5.35 -3.12
CA LYS A 38 -10.45 -5.38 -4.31
C LYS A 38 -8.99 -5.24 -3.92
N SER A 39 -8.13 -6.03 -4.53
CA SER A 39 -6.69 -5.84 -4.42
C SER A 39 -6.28 -4.56 -5.14
N LYS A 40 -5.76 -3.60 -4.39
CA LYS A 40 -5.44 -2.26 -4.88
C LYS A 40 -4.39 -1.56 -4.03
N PHE A 41 -3.83 -0.52 -4.60
CA PHE A 41 -3.03 0.47 -3.91
C PHE A 41 -3.55 1.87 -4.22
N ASP A 42 -3.93 2.59 -3.18
CA ASP A 42 -4.35 3.98 -3.24
C ASP A 42 -3.38 4.84 -2.44
N ARG A 43 -2.94 5.96 -3.01
CA ARG A 43 -2.09 6.93 -2.33
C ARG A 43 -2.61 8.34 -2.58
N TYR A 44 -2.79 9.07 -1.50
CA TYR A 44 -3.07 10.51 -1.50
C TYR A 44 -1.85 11.22 -0.93
N ASN A 45 -1.36 12.22 -1.64
CA ASN A 45 -0.33 13.11 -1.11
C ASN A 45 -0.88 14.54 -1.10
N PHE A 46 -0.51 15.28 -0.08
CA PHE A 46 -0.74 16.71 -0.03
C PHE A 46 0.51 17.43 0.46
N ARG A 47 0.70 18.64 0.02
CA ARG A 47 1.76 19.52 0.46
C ARG A 47 1.24 20.96 0.49
N SER A 48 1.59 21.66 1.56
CA SER A 48 1.31 23.09 1.70
C SER A 48 2.55 23.79 2.23
N ASN A 49 2.94 24.86 1.57
CA ASN A 49 4.02 25.75 2.01
C ASN A 49 3.41 27.14 2.08
N VAL A 50 3.51 27.78 3.23
CA VAL A 50 3.05 29.14 3.47
C VAL A 50 4.21 29.95 4.03
N ASP A 51 4.47 31.09 3.44
CA ASP A 51 5.55 32.01 3.81
C ASP A 51 4.94 33.40 3.98
N LEU A 52 4.98 33.92 5.18
CA LEU A 52 4.36 35.17 5.59
C LEU A 52 5.39 36.17 6.15
N ASP A 53 5.54 37.30 5.49
CA ASP A 53 6.24 38.44 6.02
C ASP A 53 5.30 39.21 6.99
N ALA A 54 5.19 38.69 8.24
CA ALA A 54 4.26 39.20 9.25
C ALA A 54 4.55 40.69 9.57
N THR A 55 5.83 41.05 9.60
CA THR A 55 6.31 42.46 9.68
C THR A 55 7.53 42.61 8.78
N SER A 56 8.07 43.85 8.66
CA SER A 56 9.34 44.11 7.96
C SER A 56 10.53 43.34 8.57
N MET A 57 10.41 42.93 9.84
CA MET A 57 11.46 42.26 10.60
C MET A 57 11.16 40.79 10.86
N LEU A 58 9.91 40.36 10.80
CA LEU A 58 9.48 38.97 11.15
C LEU A 58 8.89 38.23 9.95
N ASN A 59 9.55 37.16 9.57
CA ASN A 59 9.06 36.19 8.59
C ASN A 59 8.67 34.89 9.31
N ILE A 60 7.50 34.35 8.99
CA ILE A 60 6.99 33.07 9.50
C ILE A 60 6.76 32.15 8.31
N ARG A 61 7.27 30.93 8.38
CA ARG A 61 7.07 29.92 7.35
C ARG A 61 6.52 28.64 7.95
N ILE A 62 5.51 28.10 7.28
CA ILE A 62 4.85 26.83 7.62
C ILE A 62 4.95 25.91 6.42
N ASP A 63 5.58 24.78 6.59
CA ASP A 63 5.64 23.70 5.59
C ASP A 63 4.92 22.48 6.16
N LEU A 64 3.89 21.99 5.47
CA LEU A 64 3.14 20.80 5.82
C LEU A 64 3.16 19.81 4.68
N ALA A 65 3.35 18.54 4.98
CA ALA A 65 3.22 17.46 4.01
C ALA A 65 2.51 16.27 4.64
N GLY A 66 1.75 15.56 3.83
CA GLY A 66 1.08 14.34 4.26
C GLY A 66 0.93 13.34 3.14
N ARG A 67 0.93 12.06 3.54
CA ARG A 67 0.75 10.92 2.67
C ARG A 67 -0.15 9.92 3.35
N LEU A 68 -1.24 9.56 2.68
CA LEU A 68 -2.17 8.52 3.10
C LEU A 68 -2.11 7.39 2.08
N GLU A 69 -1.76 6.19 2.51
CA GLU A 69 -1.69 5.00 1.66
C GLU A 69 -2.62 3.92 2.18
N THR A 70 -3.34 3.31 1.26
CA THR A 70 -4.10 2.08 1.51
C THR A 70 -3.68 1.03 0.51
N ARG A 71 -3.27 -0.14 1.01
CA ARG A 71 -2.96 -1.31 0.20
C ARG A 71 -3.80 -2.48 0.65
N VAL A 72 -4.44 -3.14 -0.32
CA VAL A 72 -5.18 -4.39 -0.12
C VAL A 72 -4.59 -5.44 -1.04
N GLY A 73 -4.41 -6.65 -0.54
CA GLY A 73 -3.89 -7.77 -1.32
C GLY A 73 -4.34 -9.12 -0.75
N PRO A 74 -4.02 -10.23 -1.43
CA PRO A 74 -4.30 -11.58 -0.94
C PRO A 74 -3.59 -11.84 0.39
N GLY A 75 -4.09 -12.77 1.19
CA GLY A 75 -3.53 -13.11 2.51
C GLY A 75 -2.07 -13.55 2.46
N SER A 76 -1.65 -14.16 1.37
CA SER A 76 -0.24 -14.40 1.07
C SER A 76 0.38 -13.17 0.41
N ASP A 77 1.55 -12.77 0.83
CA ASP A 77 2.20 -11.60 0.24
C ASP A 77 2.63 -11.85 -1.23
N PHE A 78 2.85 -10.75 -1.97
CA PHE A 78 3.17 -10.84 -3.38
C PHE A 78 4.48 -11.59 -3.65
N SER A 79 5.48 -11.51 -2.80
CA SER A 79 6.76 -12.20 -2.99
C SER A 79 6.57 -13.71 -2.92
N ASN A 80 5.75 -14.19 -2.00
CA ASN A 80 5.38 -15.60 -1.90
C ASN A 80 4.57 -16.06 -3.13
N VAL A 81 3.57 -15.29 -3.54
CA VAL A 81 2.79 -15.59 -4.75
C VAL A 81 3.69 -15.74 -5.97
N PHE A 82 4.59 -14.78 -6.20
CA PHE A 82 5.53 -14.83 -7.32
C PHE A 82 6.53 -15.98 -7.20
N SER A 83 7.06 -16.22 -5.99
CA SER A 83 7.95 -17.37 -5.74
C SER A 83 7.28 -18.68 -6.13
N VAL A 84 6.05 -18.89 -5.68
CA VAL A 84 5.31 -20.11 -5.98
C VAL A 84 5.06 -20.26 -7.49
N ILE A 85 4.68 -19.19 -8.18
CA ILE A 85 4.42 -19.23 -9.63
C ILE A 85 5.70 -19.50 -10.44
N THR A 86 6.83 -18.90 -10.03
CA THR A 86 8.08 -18.99 -10.81
C THR A 86 8.89 -20.25 -10.52
N THR A 87 8.72 -20.85 -9.35
CA THR A 87 9.47 -22.07 -8.97
C THR A 87 8.76 -23.36 -9.36
N ARG A 88 7.51 -23.29 -9.82
CA ARG A 88 6.74 -24.48 -10.18
C ARG A 88 6.74 -24.74 -11.68
N SER A 89 6.92 -26.02 -12.03
CA SER A 89 6.68 -26.44 -13.41
C SER A 89 5.18 -26.31 -13.74
N PRO A 90 4.83 -25.81 -14.93
CA PRO A 90 3.43 -25.75 -15.37
C PRO A 90 2.73 -27.13 -15.41
N SER A 91 3.50 -28.21 -15.49
CA SER A 91 3.02 -29.58 -15.52
C SER A 91 2.95 -30.28 -14.16
N SER A 92 3.36 -29.61 -13.07
CA SER A 92 3.44 -30.22 -11.73
C SER A 92 2.07 -30.53 -11.13
N GLN A 93 1.07 -29.72 -11.44
CA GLN A 93 -0.30 -29.89 -10.93
C GLN A 93 -1.30 -29.11 -11.80
N PRO A 94 -2.54 -29.60 -11.95
CA PRO A 94 -3.61 -28.84 -12.58
C PRO A 94 -4.07 -27.69 -11.65
N VAL A 95 -4.66 -26.64 -12.22
CA VAL A 95 -5.31 -25.60 -11.41
C VAL A 95 -6.57 -26.18 -10.75
N PHE A 96 -7.36 -26.91 -11.53
CA PHE A 96 -8.54 -27.62 -11.05
C PHE A 96 -8.47 -29.09 -11.48
N ASN A 97 -8.90 -29.94 -10.59
CA ASN A 97 -9.16 -31.35 -10.89
C ASN A 97 -10.45 -31.53 -11.74
N PRO A 98 -10.66 -32.67 -12.36
CA PRO A 98 -11.88 -32.94 -13.13
C PRO A 98 -13.20 -32.83 -12.34
N ASP A 99 -13.14 -32.94 -11.02
CA ASP A 99 -14.26 -32.78 -10.10
C ASP A 99 -14.48 -31.31 -9.65
N GLY A 100 -13.66 -30.36 -10.13
CA GLY A 100 -13.73 -28.95 -9.80
C GLY A 100 -12.99 -28.55 -8.53
N THR A 101 -12.37 -29.47 -7.80
CA THR A 101 -11.51 -29.16 -6.64
C THR A 101 -10.19 -28.55 -7.07
N LEU A 102 -9.52 -27.82 -6.16
CA LEU A 102 -8.18 -27.31 -6.44
C LEU A 102 -7.16 -28.44 -6.54
N GLY A 103 -6.38 -28.44 -7.63
CA GLY A 103 -5.35 -29.45 -7.84
C GLY A 103 -4.17 -29.28 -6.89
N ALA A 104 -3.63 -30.40 -6.41
CA ALA A 104 -2.36 -30.48 -5.69
C ALA A 104 -1.35 -31.30 -6.48
N GLY A 105 -0.07 -31.09 -6.24
CA GLY A 105 1.01 -31.96 -6.72
C GLY A 105 0.98 -33.31 -6.02
N SER A 106 1.61 -34.32 -6.65
CA SER A 106 1.75 -35.66 -6.07
C SER A 106 2.47 -35.62 -4.72
N ALA A 107 1.93 -36.32 -3.74
CA ALA A 107 2.53 -36.44 -2.42
C ALA A 107 3.95 -37.07 -2.42
N LEU A 108 4.32 -37.73 -3.51
CA LEU A 108 5.62 -38.36 -3.68
C LEU A 108 6.72 -37.40 -4.12
N GLU A 109 6.36 -36.26 -4.73
CA GLU A 109 7.35 -35.35 -5.29
C GLU A 109 7.67 -34.19 -4.35
N ILE A 110 6.67 -33.53 -3.76
CA ILE A 110 6.87 -32.48 -2.75
C ILE A 110 5.59 -32.36 -1.91
N PRO A 111 5.58 -32.79 -0.64
CA PRO A 111 4.44 -32.59 0.24
C PRO A 111 4.18 -31.08 0.43
N PHE A 112 2.90 -30.67 0.40
CA PHE A 112 2.45 -29.29 0.68
C PHE A 112 2.62 -28.25 -0.45
N GLN A 113 2.58 -28.63 -1.70
CA GLN A 113 2.53 -27.66 -2.78
C GLN A 113 1.16 -26.97 -2.83
N GLN A 114 1.09 -25.76 -2.32
CA GLN A 114 -0.12 -24.95 -2.40
C GLN A 114 -0.43 -24.59 -3.85
N ASN A 115 -1.71 -24.66 -4.22
CA ASN A 115 -2.18 -24.25 -5.54
C ASN A 115 -2.05 -22.72 -5.69
N PRO A 116 -1.31 -22.19 -6.71
CA PRO A 116 -1.14 -20.75 -6.89
C PRO A 116 -2.46 -19.99 -7.04
N TYR A 117 -3.45 -20.58 -7.69
CA TYR A 117 -4.78 -20.02 -7.83
C TYR A 117 -5.46 -19.89 -6.45
N GLY A 118 -5.40 -20.93 -5.63
CA GLY A 118 -5.92 -20.92 -4.26
C GLY A 118 -5.23 -19.88 -3.39
N ILE A 119 -3.91 -19.73 -3.51
CA ILE A 119 -3.15 -18.67 -2.80
C ILE A 119 -3.70 -17.29 -3.14
N VAL A 120 -4.00 -16.99 -4.39
CA VAL A 120 -4.50 -15.69 -4.81
C VAL A 120 -5.95 -15.47 -4.41
N THR A 121 -6.80 -16.52 -4.50
CA THR A 121 -8.25 -16.37 -4.38
C THR A 121 -8.84 -16.82 -3.06
N GLN A 122 -8.15 -17.66 -2.28
CA GLN A 122 -8.70 -18.30 -1.09
C GLN A 122 -7.82 -18.21 0.17
N SER A 123 -6.66 -17.55 0.12
CA SER A 123 -5.75 -17.42 1.28
C SER A 123 -6.17 -16.34 2.29
N GLY A 124 -7.30 -15.67 2.08
CA GLY A 124 -7.68 -14.50 2.84
C GLY A 124 -7.18 -13.20 2.21
N TYR A 125 -7.09 -12.14 3.01
CA TYR A 125 -6.61 -10.83 2.54
C TYR A 125 -5.92 -10.05 3.63
N TYR A 126 -5.12 -9.08 3.23
CA TYR A 126 -4.59 -8.06 4.13
C TYR A 126 -5.02 -6.66 3.70
N THR A 127 -5.16 -5.79 4.68
CA THR A 127 -5.31 -4.35 4.50
C THR A 127 -4.22 -3.64 5.27
N ARG A 128 -3.51 -2.73 4.60
CA ARG A 128 -2.43 -1.94 5.16
C ARG A 128 -2.74 -0.46 4.96
N HIS A 129 -2.75 0.30 6.05
CA HIS A 129 -2.85 1.75 6.05
C HIS A 129 -1.55 2.34 6.54
N THR A 130 -1.01 3.29 5.80
CA THR A 130 0.18 4.04 6.20
C THR A 130 -0.13 5.51 6.08
N ASN A 131 -0.10 6.22 7.20
CA ASN A 131 -0.36 7.64 7.30
C ASN A 131 0.90 8.33 7.79
N VAL A 132 1.48 9.17 6.96
CA VAL A 132 2.65 9.97 7.30
C VAL A 132 2.26 11.43 7.25
N MET A 133 2.52 12.16 8.32
CA MET A 133 2.37 13.61 8.38
C MET A 133 3.66 14.23 8.89
N SER A 134 4.10 15.27 8.24
CA SER A 134 5.24 16.05 8.69
C SER A 134 4.97 17.53 8.55
N GLY A 135 5.55 18.33 9.42
CA GLY A 135 5.44 19.76 9.37
C GLY A 135 6.63 20.46 9.97
N THR A 136 6.92 21.63 9.46
CA THR A 136 7.95 22.53 9.98
C THR A 136 7.37 23.93 10.08
N LEU A 137 7.46 24.50 11.26
CA LEU A 137 7.21 25.91 11.53
C LEU A 137 8.57 26.60 11.73
N SER A 138 8.83 27.65 11.01
CA SER A 138 10.02 28.49 11.25
C SER A 138 9.65 29.95 11.41
N ALA A 139 10.37 30.64 12.26
CA ALA A 139 10.26 32.06 12.46
C ALA A 139 11.67 32.69 12.39
N LYS A 140 11.84 33.65 11.49
CA LYS A 140 13.08 34.40 11.31
C LYS A 140 12.84 35.86 11.67
N HIS A 141 13.60 36.37 12.62
CA HIS A 141 13.53 37.75 13.05
C HIS A 141 14.85 38.48 12.73
N LYS A 142 14.76 39.63 12.03
CA LYS A 142 15.88 40.52 11.79
C LYS A 142 16.14 41.29 13.07
N LEU A 143 17.39 41.35 13.49
CA LEU A 143 17.84 42.02 14.70
C LEU A 143 18.74 43.21 14.35
N ASP A 144 18.45 43.89 13.24
CA ASP A 144 19.21 45.05 12.75
C ASP A 144 19.26 46.18 13.77
N PHE A 145 18.34 46.22 14.74
CA PHE A 145 18.34 47.15 15.86
C PHE A 145 19.43 46.87 16.89
N ILE A 146 20.01 45.66 16.91
CA ILE A 146 21.18 45.32 17.74
C ILE A 146 22.46 45.49 16.91
N THR A 147 22.50 44.83 15.76
CA THR A 147 23.64 44.88 14.86
C THR A 147 23.15 44.72 13.43
N LYS A 148 23.56 45.61 12.54
CA LYS A 148 23.16 45.57 11.13
C LYS A 148 23.50 44.22 10.46
N GLY A 149 22.52 43.58 9.86
CA GLY A 149 22.64 42.26 9.22
C GLY A 149 22.47 41.06 10.16
N LEU A 150 22.30 41.28 11.46
CA LEU A 150 22.04 40.22 12.42
C LEU A 150 20.62 39.70 12.24
N SER A 151 20.44 38.36 12.30
CA SER A 151 19.12 37.73 12.35
C SER A 151 19.16 36.47 13.21
N ALA A 152 18.03 36.16 13.86
CA ALA A 152 17.80 34.91 14.57
C ALA A 152 16.71 34.10 13.87
N GLN A 153 16.85 32.80 13.87
CA GLN A 153 15.86 31.91 13.29
C GLN A 153 15.62 30.70 14.21
N VAL A 154 14.34 30.37 14.39
CA VAL A 154 13.88 29.20 15.18
C VAL A 154 13.11 28.27 14.30
N TYR A 155 13.27 26.98 14.53
CA TYR A 155 12.54 25.92 13.84
C TYR A 155 11.87 25.00 14.85
N PHE A 156 10.65 24.62 14.54
CA PHE A 156 9.94 23.53 15.20
C PHE A 156 9.49 22.56 14.11
N SER A 157 9.90 21.29 14.21
CA SER A 157 9.52 20.27 13.24
C SER A 157 8.90 19.08 13.96
N PHE A 158 7.90 18.47 13.32
CA PHE A 158 7.31 17.22 13.77
C PHE A 158 7.15 16.24 12.60
N GLU A 159 7.19 14.97 12.91
CA GLU A 159 6.82 13.88 12.01
C GLU A 159 5.99 12.87 12.79
N SER A 160 4.90 12.42 12.18
CA SER A 160 4.05 11.35 12.67
C SER A 160 3.93 10.29 11.60
N ASN A 161 4.26 9.06 11.94
CA ASN A 161 4.11 7.89 11.08
C ASN A 161 3.23 6.87 11.78
N ASN A 162 2.02 6.67 11.24
CA ASN A 162 1.08 5.68 11.72
C ASN A 162 0.97 4.55 10.70
N TYR A 163 1.20 3.33 11.16
CA TYR A 163 1.13 2.12 10.36
C TYR A 163 0.15 1.14 10.99
N GLN A 164 -0.86 0.76 10.22
CA GLN A 164 -1.81 -0.26 10.61
C GLN A 164 -1.82 -1.37 9.58
N HIS A 165 -1.62 -2.60 10.03
CA HIS A 165 -1.67 -3.79 9.19
C HIS A 165 -2.66 -4.78 9.79
N THR A 166 -3.69 -5.11 9.04
CA THR A 166 -4.69 -6.10 9.40
C THR A 166 -4.63 -7.23 8.39
N THR A 167 -4.38 -8.45 8.87
CA THR A 167 -4.36 -9.66 8.03
C THR A 167 -5.48 -10.59 8.48
N ARG A 168 -6.26 -11.08 7.54
CA ARG A 168 -7.27 -12.11 7.73
C ARG A 168 -6.90 -13.30 6.86
N LEU A 169 -6.33 -14.31 7.48
CA LEU A 169 -5.88 -15.51 6.80
C LEU A 169 -7.00 -16.55 6.75
N GLN A 170 -7.04 -17.27 5.66
CA GLN A 170 -7.89 -18.41 5.45
C GLN A 170 -7.04 -19.55 4.91
N SER A 171 -7.21 -20.75 5.47
CA SER A 171 -6.66 -21.96 4.91
C SER A 171 -7.60 -22.47 3.81
N PHE A 172 -7.04 -23.07 2.80
CA PHE A 172 -7.78 -23.73 1.74
C PHE A 172 -7.13 -25.09 1.46
N ASP A 173 -7.95 -26.03 1.02
CA ASP A 173 -7.51 -27.37 0.68
C ASP A 173 -7.25 -27.49 -0.82
N SER A 174 -6.26 -28.30 -1.17
CA SER A 174 -6.00 -28.73 -2.53
C SER A 174 -5.82 -30.26 -2.54
N PHE A 175 -6.27 -30.90 -3.60
CA PHE A 175 -6.43 -32.34 -3.67
C PHE A 175 -5.61 -32.93 -4.80
N TRP A 176 -5.00 -34.07 -4.54
CA TRP A 176 -4.38 -34.87 -5.58
C TRP A 176 -5.39 -35.86 -6.13
N TYR A 177 -5.82 -35.62 -7.36
CA TYR A 177 -6.76 -36.50 -8.05
C TYR A 177 -6.08 -37.79 -8.52
N LYS A 178 -6.49 -38.91 -7.99
CA LYS A 178 -5.94 -40.24 -8.32
C LYS A 178 -6.72 -40.96 -9.42
N GLY A 179 -7.88 -40.43 -9.77
CA GLY A 179 -8.76 -41.06 -10.74
C GLY A 179 -10.19 -41.18 -10.23
N LYS A 180 -10.92 -42.13 -10.79
CA LYS A 180 -12.29 -42.50 -10.36
C LYS A 180 -12.28 -43.88 -9.78
N ASP A 181 -13.08 -44.11 -8.77
CA ASP A 181 -13.34 -45.42 -8.24
C ASP A 181 -14.27 -46.28 -9.17
N ALA A 182 -14.59 -47.48 -8.75
CA ALA A 182 -15.47 -48.38 -9.52
C ALA A 182 -16.92 -47.86 -9.65
N THR A 183 -17.32 -46.88 -8.80
CA THR A 183 -18.64 -46.23 -8.84
C THR A 183 -18.64 -44.95 -9.68
N GLY A 184 -17.47 -44.50 -10.13
CA GLY A 184 -17.28 -43.30 -10.93
C GLY A 184 -17.07 -42.03 -10.10
N GLU A 185 -16.92 -42.16 -8.79
CA GLU A 185 -16.60 -41.04 -7.91
C GLU A 185 -15.09 -40.73 -7.91
N ALA A 186 -14.73 -39.45 -7.69
CA ALA A 186 -13.34 -39.00 -7.64
C ALA A 186 -12.62 -39.55 -6.38
N ILE A 187 -11.38 -40.01 -6.54
CA ILE A 187 -10.51 -40.51 -5.48
C ILE A 187 -9.17 -39.78 -5.47
#